data_6b3cc3dc694f23e835a0f0a886eb6e20
#
_entry.id   6b3cc3dc694f23e835a0f0a886eb6e20
#
_cell.length_a   1.000
_cell.length_b   1.000
_cell.length_c   1.000
_cell.angle_alpha   90.00
_cell.angle_beta   90.00
_cell.angle_gamma   90.00
#
_symmetry.space_group_name_H-M   'P 1'
#
loop_
_entity.id
_entity.type
_entity.pdbx_description
1 polymer ?
#
loop_
_entity_poly.entity_id
_entity_poly.type
_entity_poly.pdbx_seq_one_letter_code
_entity_poly.pdbx_strand_id
1 'polypeptide(L)'
;AGCSAAAGSARIGRYCLVGGGAGILGHLEVTDKVTVTAMSLVTHSIREPGEYSSGTPLTDNRTWRKNAARFKQLDALARRVNASLQESPE
;
A
#
# COMPACT_ATOMS: atom_id res chain seq x y z
N ALA A 1 3.72 1.20 -18.01
CA ALA A 1 5.05 0.62 -17.86
C ALA A 1 4.98 -0.89 -18.01
N GLY A 2 6.13 -1.48 -18.23
CA GLY A 2 6.20 -2.92 -18.48
C GLY A 2 5.64 -3.74 -17.33
N CYS A 3 4.88 -4.76 -17.65
CA CYS A 3 4.27 -5.69 -16.71
C CYS A 3 3.28 -5.04 -15.74
N SER A 4 2.87 -3.81 -15.97
CA SER A 4 1.78 -3.24 -15.18
C SER A 4 0.45 -3.76 -15.71
N ALA A 5 -0.55 -3.84 -14.83
CA ALA A 5 -1.86 -4.37 -15.19
C ALA A 5 -2.96 -3.64 -14.44
N ALA A 6 -4.03 -3.34 -15.16
CA ALA A 6 -5.26 -2.85 -14.56
C ALA A 6 -6.36 -3.84 -14.88
N ALA A 7 -7.10 -4.27 -13.88
CA ALA A 7 -8.18 -5.22 -14.08
C ALA A 7 -9.34 -4.56 -14.84
N GLY A 8 -10.15 -5.38 -15.48
CA GLY A 8 -11.31 -4.88 -16.23
C GLY A 8 -12.19 -4.04 -15.32
N SER A 9 -12.80 -3.00 -15.90
CA SER A 9 -13.66 -2.04 -15.22
C SER A 9 -12.94 -1.02 -14.36
N ALA A 10 -11.62 -1.09 -14.23
CA ALA A 10 -10.87 -0.03 -13.58
C ALA A 10 -10.83 1.20 -14.49
N ARG A 11 -10.98 2.38 -13.91
CA ARG A 11 -10.92 3.66 -14.62
C ARG A 11 -9.69 4.43 -14.14
N ILE A 12 -8.86 4.81 -15.09
CA ILE A 12 -7.63 5.52 -14.78
C ILE A 12 -7.69 6.89 -15.45
N GLY A 13 -7.49 7.93 -14.66
CA GLY A 13 -7.55 9.29 -15.13
C GLY A 13 -6.38 9.68 -16.02
N ARG A 14 -6.29 10.97 -16.33
CA ARG A 14 -5.28 11.51 -17.25
C ARG A 14 -3.97 11.77 -16.52
N TYR A 15 -2.89 11.65 -17.27
CA TYR A 15 -1.54 11.96 -16.78
C TYR A 15 -1.16 11.08 -15.61
N CYS A 16 -1.65 9.83 -15.60
CA CYS A 16 -1.25 8.87 -14.59
C CYS A 16 -0.06 8.07 -15.07
N LEU A 17 0.83 7.73 -14.14
CA LEU A 17 1.96 6.85 -14.39
C LEU A 17 1.78 5.60 -13.53
N VAL A 18 1.82 4.45 -14.17
CA VAL A 18 1.71 3.18 -13.45
C VAL A 18 3.03 2.44 -13.62
N GLY A 19 3.76 2.30 -12.53
CA GLY A 19 5.08 1.69 -12.55
C GLY A 19 5.07 0.24 -12.97
N GLY A 20 6.23 -0.26 -13.38
CA GLY A 20 6.36 -1.64 -13.84
C GLY A 20 5.92 -2.63 -12.79
N GLY A 21 5.16 -3.64 -13.20
CA GLY A 21 4.68 -4.68 -12.30
C GLY A 21 3.60 -4.25 -11.33
N ALA A 22 3.18 -2.97 -11.37
CA ALA A 22 2.10 -2.51 -10.51
C ALA A 22 0.76 -3.02 -11.02
N GLY A 23 -0.19 -3.21 -10.11
CA GLY A 23 -1.52 -3.68 -10.46
C GLY A 23 -2.60 -2.80 -9.87
N ILE A 24 -3.75 -2.72 -10.57
CA ILE A 24 -4.91 -1.99 -10.11
C ILE A 24 -6.09 -2.96 -10.18
N LEU A 25 -6.75 -3.17 -9.05
CA LEU A 25 -7.87 -4.11 -8.99
C LEU A 25 -9.07 -3.55 -9.75
N GLY A 26 -10.01 -4.44 -10.07
CA GLY A 26 -11.18 -4.07 -10.86
C GLY A 26 -12.15 -3.17 -10.12
N HIS A 27 -12.94 -2.42 -10.90
CA HIS A 27 -14.00 -1.52 -10.41
C HIS A 27 -13.49 -0.35 -9.59
N LEU A 28 -12.19 -0.09 -9.59
CA LEU A 28 -11.61 1.05 -8.90
C LEU A 28 -11.53 2.25 -9.84
N GLU A 29 -11.48 3.44 -9.24
CA GLU A 29 -11.26 4.67 -9.98
C GLU A 29 -9.99 5.33 -9.47
N VAL A 30 -9.12 5.71 -10.41
CA VAL A 30 -7.89 6.43 -10.12
C VAL A 30 -8.02 7.80 -10.78
N THR A 31 -7.99 8.85 -9.97
CA THR A 31 -8.15 10.21 -10.47
C THR A 31 -6.94 10.64 -11.30
N ASP A 32 -6.99 11.85 -11.85
CA ASP A 32 -5.91 12.37 -12.69
C ASP A 32 -4.62 12.60 -11.89
N LYS A 33 -3.50 12.58 -12.59
CA LYS A 33 -2.19 12.96 -12.04
C LYS A 33 -1.77 12.11 -10.86
N VAL A 34 -2.01 10.80 -10.96
CA VAL A 34 -1.60 9.83 -9.94
C VAL A 34 -0.41 9.04 -10.47
N THR A 35 0.60 8.90 -9.65
CA THR A 35 1.73 8.02 -9.92
C THR A 35 1.66 6.84 -8.97
N VAL A 36 1.62 5.64 -9.54
CA VAL A 36 1.69 4.40 -8.77
C VAL A 36 3.08 3.83 -8.97
N THR A 37 3.83 3.68 -7.90
CA THR A 37 5.20 3.21 -8.01
C THR A 37 5.27 1.74 -8.41
N ALA A 38 6.44 1.33 -8.90
CA ALA A 38 6.62 -0.03 -9.42
C ALA A 38 6.27 -1.09 -8.37
N MET A 39 5.68 -2.19 -8.82
CA MET A 39 5.35 -3.36 -8.01
C MET A 39 4.31 -3.09 -6.93
N SER A 40 3.62 -1.96 -6.98
CA SER A 40 2.57 -1.65 -6.03
C SER A 40 1.25 -2.27 -6.45
N LEU A 41 0.38 -2.53 -5.48
CA LEU A 41 -0.98 -3.04 -5.75
C LEU A 41 -1.99 -2.02 -5.23
N VAL A 42 -2.80 -1.48 -6.12
CA VAL A 42 -3.85 -0.54 -5.76
C VAL A 42 -5.10 -1.34 -5.43
N THR A 43 -5.54 -1.29 -4.18
CA THR A 43 -6.65 -2.09 -3.67
C THR A 43 -7.91 -1.27 -3.40
N HIS A 44 -7.83 0.04 -3.48
CA HIS A 44 -8.99 0.92 -3.34
C HIS A 44 -8.81 2.12 -4.25
N SER A 45 -9.92 2.83 -4.49
CA SER A 45 -9.89 3.98 -5.39
C SER A 45 -9.00 5.09 -4.86
N ILE A 46 -8.34 5.80 -5.78
CA ILE A 46 -7.48 6.92 -5.45
C ILE A 46 -8.19 8.18 -5.93
N ARG A 47 -8.54 9.06 -5.01
CA ARG A 47 -9.39 10.21 -5.29
C ARG A 47 -8.63 11.52 -5.32
N GLU A 48 -7.36 11.52 -4.95
CA GLU A 48 -6.55 12.73 -4.96
C GLU A 48 -5.26 12.49 -5.73
N PRO A 49 -4.79 13.48 -6.50
CA PRO A 49 -3.51 13.36 -7.20
C PRO A 49 -2.37 13.12 -6.21
N GLY A 50 -1.34 12.45 -6.65
CA GLY A 50 -0.19 12.21 -5.83
C GLY A 50 0.54 10.94 -6.21
N GLU A 51 1.54 10.62 -5.43
CA GLU A 51 2.36 9.43 -5.62
C GLU A 51 1.99 8.39 -4.56
N TYR A 52 1.70 7.18 -4.99
CA TYR A 52 1.20 6.12 -4.12
C TYR A 52 2.06 4.88 -4.23
N SER A 53 2.25 4.21 -3.12
CA SER A 53 3.09 3.02 -3.04
C SER A 53 2.47 1.99 -2.12
N SER A 54 2.80 0.73 -2.35
CA SER A 54 2.44 -0.36 -1.45
C SER A 54 3.58 -1.39 -1.43
N GLY A 55 3.45 -2.38 -0.56
CA GLY A 55 4.45 -3.41 -0.42
C GLY A 55 5.36 -3.13 0.76
N THR A 56 6.23 -4.06 1.03
CA THR A 56 7.18 -3.97 2.14
C THR A 56 8.59 -3.80 1.61
N PRO A 57 9.49 -3.20 2.41
CA PRO A 57 10.89 -3.13 2.00
C PRO A 57 11.49 -4.52 1.77
N LEU A 58 12.43 -4.59 0.85
CA LEU A 58 13.11 -5.84 0.55
C LEU A 58 14.05 -6.22 1.70
N THR A 59 13.89 -7.42 2.21
CA THR A 59 14.78 -7.98 3.21
C THR A 59 15.06 -9.44 2.87
N ASP A 60 16.02 -10.05 3.56
CA ASP A 60 16.21 -11.48 3.40
C ASP A 60 14.95 -12.22 3.84
N ASN A 61 14.76 -13.44 3.35
CA ASN A 61 13.52 -14.17 3.58
C ASN A 61 13.24 -14.44 5.06
N ARG A 62 14.29 -14.77 5.83
CA ARG A 62 14.11 -15.05 7.24
C ARG A 62 13.58 -13.83 7.99
N THR A 63 14.17 -12.67 7.74
CA THR A 63 13.73 -11.42 8.33
C THR A 63 12.32 -11.05 7.86
N TRP A 64 12.06 -11.23 6.57
CA TRP A 64 10.75 -10.93 6.02
C TRP A 64 9.64 -11.76 6.66
N ARG A 65 9.89 -13.07 6.82
CA ARG A 65 8.89 -13.96 7.43
C ARG A 65 8.60 -13.56 8.89
N LYS A 66 9.65 -13.19 9.62
CA LYS A 66 9.50 -12.74 11.00
C LYS A 66 8.64 -11.47 11.07
N ASN A 67 8.93 -10.52 10.20
CA ASN A 67 8.19 -9.27 10.19
C ASN A 67 6.76 -9.46 9.70
N ALA A 68 6.54 -10.33 8.73
CA ALA A 68 5.19 -10.63 8.25
C ALA A 68 4.33 -11.23 9.37
N ALA A 69 4.89 -12.10 10.18
CA ALA A 69 4.17 -12.66 11.31
C ALA A 69 3.82 -11.58 12.33
N ARG A 70 4.75 -10.69 12.59
CA ARG A 70 4.53 -9.59 13.54
C ARG A 70 3.56 -8.55 13.03
N PHE A 71 3.52 -8.36 11.71
CA PHE A 71 2.59 -7.40 11.13
C PHE A 71 1.15 -7.71 11.52
N LYS A 72 0.80 -8.98 11.62
CA LYS A 72 -0.55 -9.37 12.04
C LYS A 72 -0.88 -8.95 13.47
N GLN A 73 0.13 -8.68 14.27
CA GLN A 73 -0.03 -8.31 15.68
C GLN A 73 0.17 -6.82 15.90
N LEU A 74 0.36 -6.07 14.83
CA LEU A 74 0.73 -4.65 14.94
C LEU A 74 -0.33 -3.86 15.70
N ASP A 75 -1.60 -4.09 15.41
CA ASP A 75 -2.67 -3.35 16.06
C ASP A 75 -2.69 -3.63 17.57
N ALA A 76 -2.57 -4.90 17.95
CA ALA A 76 -2.55 -5.26 19.37
C ALA A 76 -1.34 -4.63 20.06
N LEU A 77 -0.19 -4.62 19.41
CA LEU A 77 1.00 -3.99 19.97
C LEU A 77 0.78 -2.49 20.14
N ALA A 78 0.22 -1.82 19.14
CA ALA A 78 -0.05 -0.40 19.22
C ALA A 78 -0.98 -0.07 20.36
N ARG A 79 -2.03 -0.87 20.57
CA ARG A 79 -2.95 -0.67 21.68
C ARG A 79 -2.26 -0.80 23.03
N ARG A 80 -1.36 -1.79 23.15
CA ARG A 80 -0.61 -1.99 24.40
C ARG A 80 0.32 -0.82 24.67
N VAL A 81 0.98 -0.32 23.66
CA VAL A 81 1.86 0.85 23.81
C VAL A 81 1.06 2.06 24.23
N ASN A 82 -0.08 2.32 23.56
CA ASN A 82 -0.91 3.46 23.89
C ASN A 82 -1.46 3.36 25.31
N ALA A 83 -1.89 2.18 25.72
CA ALA A 83 -2.39 1.98 27.07
C ALA A 83 -1.30 2.23 28.10
N SER A 84 -0.07 1.77 27.83
CA SER A 84 1.07 1.99 28.72
C SER A 84 1.37 3.49 28.85
N LEU A 85 1.31 4.23 27.74
CA LEU A 85 1.54 5.66 27.79
C LEU A 85 0.47 6.40 28.57
N GLN A 86 -0.80 5.96 28.44
CA GLN A 86 -1.90 6.58 29.18
C GLN A 86 -1.87 6.27 30.66
N GLU A 87 -1.31 5.13 31.05
CA GLU A 87 -1.18 4.73 32.44
C GLU A 87 0.01 5.36 33.11
N SER A 88 0.88 5.98 32.36
CA SER A 88 2.12 6.54 32.91
C SER A 88 1.77 7.67 33.89
N PRO A 89 2.32 7.64 35.11
CA PRO A 89 2.14 8.77 36.01
C PRO A 89 2.88 9.96 35.45
N GLU A 90 2.34 11.16 35.69
CA GLU A 90 2.97 12.35 35.17
C GLU A 90 4.34 12.59 35.67
#